data_0d87af611d675e568fb64ad2ad7e2cc6
#
_entry.id   0d87af611d675e568fb64ad2ad7e2cc6
#
_cell.length_a   1.000
_cell.length_b   1.000
_cell.length_c   1.000
_cell.angle_alpha   90.00
_cell.angle_beta   90.00
_cell.angle_gamma   90.00
#
_symmetry.space_group_name_H-M   'P 1'
#
loop_
_entity.id
_entity.type
_entity.pdbx_description
1 polymer ?
#
loop_
_entity_poly.entity_id
_entity_poly.type
_entity_poly.pdbx_seq_one_letter_code
_entity_poly.pdbx_strand_id
1 'polypeptide(L)'
;ILTGDMITRAARRAGLNAELVFVVDNADPLRKVYPFLDASYEEFIGHQLGAIPAPDKDGKPDWERFENEGWSYGDHFLAPFLEALKQIGVEPRLIPNLTSYREGKFASSAKKACDDPGAIREIIERVSGRELPKDWFPWQPLDSKGSLDGLTITGYEYPLVMWTDQYGENGQSDITKGEGKLPWRLDWPAKWGFNNITCEPFGKDHGAA
;
A
#
# COMPACT_ATOMS: atom_id res chain seq x y z
N ILE A 1 -2.05 11.92 -11.84
CA ILE A 1 -1.01 12.89 -11.45
C ILE A 1 -1.14 14.21 -12.22
N LEU A 2 -1.37 14.22 -13.54
CA LEU A 2 -1.45 15.44 -14.36
C LEU A 2 -2.57 16.38 -13.92
N THR A 3 -3.76 15.85 -13.61
CA THR A 3 -4.88 16.64 -13.06
C THR A 3 -4.51 17.26 -11.71
N GLY A 4 -3.80 16.54 -10.86
CA GLY A 4 -3.28 17.08 -9.58
C GLY A 4 -2.30 18.20 -9.78
N ASP A 5 -1.40 18.10 -10.77
CA ASP A 5 -0.45 19.16 -11.13
C ASP A 5 -1.19 20.42 -11.63
N MET A 6 -2.18 20.25 -12.50
CA MET A 6 -3.01 21.37 -12.98
C MET A 6 -3.71 22.10 -11.83
N ILE A 7 -4.32 21.35 -10.90
CA ILE A 7 -4.97 21.92 -9.70
C ILE A 7 -3.95 22.64 -8.83
N THR A 8 -2.79 22.02 -8.58
CA THR A 8 -1.73 22.63 -7.78
C THR A 8 -1.21 23.93 -8.39
N ARG A 9 -0.98 23.96 -9.70
CA ARG A 9 -0.57 25.18 -10.41
C ARG A 9 -1.63 26.28 -10.37
N ALA A 10 -2.91 25.91 -10.53
CA ALA A 10 -4.02 26.86 -10.41
C ALA A 10 -4.14 27.43 -9.00
N ALA A 11 -4.03 26.59 -7.97
CA ALA A 11 -4.05 27.02 -6.57
C ALA A 11 -2.91 27.99 -6.25
N ARG A 12 -1.68 27.70 -6.72
CA ARG A 12 -0.53 28.58 -6.55
C ARG A 12 -0.72 29.94 -7.23
N ARG A 13 -1.31 29.96 -8.44
CA ARG A 13 -1.66 31.20 -9.15
C ARG A 13 -2.73 32.02 -8.41
N ALA A 14 -3.60 31.36 -7.67
CA ALA A 14 -4.59 32.00 -6.80
C ALA A 14 -4.00 32.45 -5.43
N GLY A 15 -2.70 32.33 -5.23
CA GLY A 15 -2.02 32.74 -3.98
C GLY A 15 -2.06 31.72 -2.85
N LEU A 16 -2.49 30.49 -3.12
CA LEU A 16 -2.51 29.42 -2.12
C LEU A 16 -1.15 28.72 -2.05
N ASN A 17 -0.74 28.33 -0.84
CA ASN A 17 0.42 27.47 -0.64
C ASN A 17 0.02 26.01 -0.88
N ALA A 18 0.16 25.55 -2.12
CA ALA A 18 -0.22 24.21 -2.54
C ALA A 18 1.02 23.38 -2.95
N GLU A 19 1.04 22.13 -2.59
CA GLU A 19 2.06 21.15 -2.96
C GLU A 19 1.42 19.99 -3.72
N LEU A 20 2.09 19.51 -4.76
CA LEU A 20 1.74 18.27 -5.41
C LEU A 20 2.45 17.11 -4.70
N VAL A 21 1.69 16.16 -4.19
CA VAL A 21 2.23 14.93 -3.63
C VAL A 21 1.81 13.73 -4.48
N PHE A 22 2.64 12.71 -4.51
CA PHE A 22 2.35 11.43 -5.13
C PHE A 22 2.61 10.31 -4.12
N VAL A 23 1.53 9.67 -3.67
CA VAL A 23 1.63 8.52 -2.79
C VAL A 23 1.96 7.30 -3.64
N VAL A 24 3.07 6.64 -3.31
CA VAL A 24 3.55 5.44 -4.00
C VAL A 24 3.03 4.22 -3.26
N ASP A 25 2.09 3.48 -3.86
CA ASP A 25 1.43 2.33 -3.23
C ASP A 25 2.32 1.05 -3.22
N ASN A 26 3.59 1.21 -2.82
CA ASN A 26 4.58 0.14 -2.74
C ASN A 26 4.41 -0.79 -1.54
N ALA A 27 3.41 -0.55 -0.68
CA ALA A 27 2.96 -1.47 0.35
C ALA A 27 1.97 -2.53 -0.19
N ASP A 28 1.48 -2.35 -1.42
CA ASP A 28 0.62 -3.34 -2.07
C ASP A 28 1.43 -4.58 -2.48
N PRO A 29 0.84 -5.77 -2.40
CA PRO A 29 1.55 -7.00 -2.70
C PRO A 29 1.64 -7.31 -4.19
N LEU A 30 2.68 -8.03 -4.58
CA LEU A 30 2.74 -8.70 -5.87
C LEU A 30 1.62 -9.74 -5.97
N ARG A 31 0.77 -9.63 -6.99
CA ARG A 31 -0.42 -10.48 -7.14
C ARG A 31 -0.26 -11.63 -8.10
N LYS A 32 0.73 -11.54 -9.00
CA LYS A 32 1.04 -12.57 -9.99
C LYS A 32 2.43 -12.35 -10.58
N VAL A 33 3.00 -13.41 -11.11
CA VAL A 33 4.19 -13.31 -11.96
C VAL A 33 3.76 -12.81 -13.35
N TYR A 34 4.29 -11.69 -13.78
CA TYR A 34 4.02 -11.12 -15.10
C TYR A 34 4.92 -11.79 -16.17
N PRO A 35 4.53 -11.79 -17.46
CA PRO A 35 5.26 -12.48 -18.51
C PRO A 35 6.72 -12.01 -18.73
N PHE A 36 7.09 -10.85 -18.26
CA PHE A 36 8.45 -10.29 -18.31
C PHE A 36 9.30 -10.65 -17.09
N LEU A 37 8.74 -11.34 -16.10
CA LEU A 37 9.43 -11.80 -14.90
C LEU A 37 9.81 -13.26 -15.03
N ASP A 38 10.94 -13.63 -14.44
CA ASP A 38 11.32 -15.03 -14.26
C ASP A 38 10.41 -15.74 -13.25
N ALA A 39 10.27 -17.06 -13.38
CA ALA A 39 9.43 -17.87 -12.49
C ALA A 39 9.85 -17.79 -11.02
N SER A 40 11.08 -17.41 -10.71
CA SER A 40 11.55 -17.16 -9.33
C SER A 40 10.74 -16.10 -8.59
N TYR A 41 10.00 -15.24 -9.31
CA TYR A 41 9.08 -14.30 -8.66
C TYR A 41 7.82 -14.96 -8.06
N GLU A 42 7.58 -16.24 -8.29
CA GLU A 42 6.48 -16.96 -7.63
C GLU A 42 6.60 -16.94 -6.10
N GLU A 43 7.83 -16.95 -5.58
CA GLU A 43 8.09 -16.86 -4.13
C GLU A 43 7.68 -15.52 -3.51
N PHE A 44 7.57 -14.47 -4.31
CA PHE A 44 7.19 -13.13 -3.85
C PHE A 44 5.71 -12.81 -4.00
N ILE A 45 4.89 -13.74 -4.47
CA ILE A 45 3.43 -13.53 -4.49
C ILE A 45 2.95 -13.29 -3.05
N GLY A 46 2.18 -12.21 -2.85
CA GLY A 46 1.76 -11.77 -1.52
C GLY A 46 2.73 -10.82 -0.82
N HIS A 47 3.97 -10.69 -1.29
CA HIS A 47 4.95 -9.77 -0.68
C HIS A 47 4.77 -8.34 -1.21
N GLN A 48 5.03 -7.37 -0.33
CA GLN A 48 4.90 -5.94 -0.64
C GLN A 48 5.91 -5.51 -1.71
N LEU A 49 5.47 -4.74 -2.71
CA LEU A 49 6.29 -4.33 -3.87
C LEU A 49 7.55 -3.54 -3.50
N GLY A 50 7.53 -2.82 -2.39
CA GLY A 50 8.70 -2.10 -1.86
C GLY A 50 9.62 -2.96 -0.98
N ALA A 51 9.28 -4.23 -0.75
CA ALA A 51 10.03 -5.16 0.09
C ALA A 51 10.63 -6.35 -0.67
N ILE A 52 10.52 -6.36 -1.99
CA ILE A 52 11.07 -7.39 -2.87
C ILE A 52 12.06 -6.78 -3.86
N PRO A 53 13.08 -7.54 -4.32
CA PRO A 53 14.06 -7.04 -5.28
C PRO A 53 13.44 -6.66 -6.62
N ALA A 54 14.05 -5.70 -7.30
CA ALA A 54 13.74 -5.36 -8.68
C ALA A 54 14.14 -6.49 -9.63
N PRO A 55 13.51 -6.61 -10.82
CA PRO A 55 14.02 -7.52 -11.84
C PRO A 55 15.30 -6.97 -12.50
N ASP A 56 16.22 -7.87 -12.77
CA ASP A 56 17.36 -7.62 -13.65
C ASP A 56 16.93 -7.63 -15.14
N LYS A 57 17.90 -7.54 -16.05
CA LYS A 57 17.64 -7.55 -17.50
C LYS A 57 17.02 -8.87 -18.04
N ASP A 58 17.15 -9.96 -17.29
CA ASP A 58 16.65 -11.30 -17.63
C ASP A 58 15.34 -11.60 -16.86
N GLY A 59 14.81 -10.62 -16.12
CA GLY A 59 13.58 -10.72 -15.34
C GLY A 59 13.76 -11.41 -13.99
N LYS A 60 15.00 -11.70 -13.56
CA LYS A 60 15.29 -12.36 -12.28
C LYS A 60 15.46 -11.36 -11.15
N PRO A 61 15.22 -11.75 -9.88
CA PRO A 61 15.44 -10.89 -8.74
C PRO A 61 16.90 -10.41 -8.65
N ASP A 62 17.12 -9.10 -8.70
CA ASP A 62 18.42 -8.46 -8.53
C ASP A 62 18.70 -8.24 -7.04
N TRP A 63 19.16 -9.31 -6.37
CA TRP A 63 19.47 -9.28 -4.95
C TRP A 63 20.65 -8.35 -4.64
N GLU A 64 21.67 -8.30 -5.52
CA GLU A 64 22.85 -7.47 -5.31
C GLU A 64 22.45 -6.00 -5.19
N ARG A 65 21.63 -5.53 -6.11
CA ARG A 65 21.16 -4.15 -6.11
C ARG A 65 20.16 -3.86 -4.98
N PHE A 66 19.32 -4.82 -4.65
CA PHE A 66 18.39 -4.70 -3.55
C PHE A 66 19.11 -4.57 -2.20
N GLU A 67 20.12 -5.39 -1.94
CA GLU A 67 20.89 -5.37 -0.68
C GLU A 67 21.77 -4.14 -0.57
N ASN A 68 22.41 -3.70 -1.65
CA ASN A 68 23.35 -2.58 -1.63
C ASN A 68 22.68 -1.20 -1.72
N GLU A 69 21.61 -1.08 -2.51
CA GLU A 69 20.94 0.20 -2.82
C GLU A 69 19.52 0.31 -2.27
N GLY A 70 18.94 -0.78 -1.78
CA GLY A 70 17.52 -0.85 -1.42
C GLY A 70 16.59 -0.78 -2.64
N TRP A 71 17.08 -1.09 -3.86
CA TRP A 71 16.35 -0.94 -5.11
C TRP A 71 15.28 -2.02 -5.26
N SER A 72 14.03 -1.64 -4.94
CA SER A 72 12.91 -2.56 -4.92
C SER A 72 12.21 -2.69 -6.28
N TYR A 73 11.34 -3.69 -6.38
CA TYR A 73 10.41 -3.85 -7.50
C TYR A 73 9.57 -2.57 -7.71
N GLY A 74 9.07 -1.97 -6.63
CA GLY A 74 8.31 -0.71 -6.71
C GLY A 74 9.13 0.42 -7.32
N ASP A 75 10.40 0.57 -6.94
CA ASP A 75 11.30 1.61 -7.44
C ASP A 75 11.62 1.42 -8.93
N HIS A 76 11.82 0.17 -9.35
CA HIS A 76 12.11 -0.16 -10.74
C HIS A 76 11.03 0.33 -11.71
N PHE A 77 9.75 0.08 -11.39
CA PHE A 77 8.65 0.49 -12.26
C PHE A 77 8.23 1.96 -12.05
N LEU A 78 8.56 2.55 -10.89
CA LEU A 78 8.31 3.96 -10.63
C LEU A 78 9.29 4.88 -11.37
N ALA A 79 10.56 4.49 -11.46
CA ALA A 79 11.62 5.35 -11.99
C ALA A 79 11.36 5.87 -13.42
N PRO A 80 11.00 5.05 -14.43
CA PRO A 80 10.72 5.55 -15.77
C PRO A 80 9.48 6.46 -15.81
N PHE A 81 8.50 6.25 -14.93
CA PHE A 81 7.35 7.13 -14.81
C PHE A 81 7.74 8.51 -14.26
N LEU A 82 8.60 8.56 -13.24
CA LEU A 82 9.09 9.83 -12.69
C LEU A 82 9.95 10.58 -13.71
N GLU A 83 10.78 9.88 -14.48
CA GLU A 83 11.56 10.51 -15.54
C GLU A 83 10.66 11.12 -16.63
N ALA A 84 9.60 10.41 -17.04
CA ALA A 84 8.61 10.94 -17.97
C ALA A 84 7.88 12.19 -17.42
N LEU A 85 7.51 12.18 -16.13
CA LEU A 85 6.92 13.35 -15.48
C LEU A 85 7.87 14.55 -15.47
N LYS A 86 9.14 14.30 -15.17
CA LYS A 86 10.17 15.35 -15.17
C LYS A 86 10.35 16.01 -16.54
N GLN A 87 10.29 15.22 -17.63
CA GLN A 87 10.38 15.75 -18.99
C GLN A 87 9.27 16.74 -19.34
N ILE A 88 8.11 16.63 -18.69
CA ILE A 88 6.98 17.57 -18.86
C ILE A 88 6.86 18.58 -17.72
N GLY A 89 7.90 18.69 -16.87
CA GLY A 89 7.96 19.65 -15.77
C GLY A 89 7.00 19.37 -14.62
N VAL A 90 6.69 18.10 -14.35
CA VAL A 90 5.85 17.67 -13.21
C VAL A 90 6.73 16.94 -12.20
N GLU A 91 6.97 17.55 -11.07
CA GLU A 91 7.84 17.02 -10.00
C GLU A 91 7.08 16.98 -8.67
N PRO A 92 6.35 15.88 -8.38
CA PRO A 92 5.65 15.71 -7.12
C PRO A 92 6.62 15.34 -5.99
N ARG A 93 6.28 15.72 -4.74
CA ARG A 93 6.91 15.11 -3.58
C ARG A 93 6.40 13.68 -3.42
N LEU A 94 7.30 12.72 -3.36
CA LEU A 94 6.96 11.30 -3.21
C LEU A 94 6.69 10.96 -1.75
N ILE A 95 5.68 10.13 -1.52
CA ILE A 95 5.34 9.57 -0.21
C ILE A 95 5.27 8.04 -0.36
N PRO A 96 6.36 7.30 -0.07
CA PRO A 96 6.34 5.85 -0.11
C PRO A 96 5.41 5.29 0.97
N ASN A 97 4.39 4.53 0.54
CA ASN A 97 3.35 4.04 1.44
C ASN A 97 3.90 3.00 2.43
N LEU A 98 4.80 2.13 1.98
CA LEU A 98 5.48 1.15 2.84
C LEU A 98 6.27 1.82 3.98
N THR A 99 6.98 2.91 3.69
CA THR A 99 7.66 3.71 4.71
C THR A 99 6.66 4.28 5.72
N SER A 100 5.52 4.80 5.23
CA SER A 100 4.46 5.32 6.10
C SER A 100 3.89 4.26 7.05
N TYR A 101 3.76 3.00 6.60
CA TYR A 101 3.39 1.87 7.47
C TYR A 101 4.47 1.59 8.51
N ARG A 102 5.74 1.46 8.10
CA ARG A 102 6.87 1.16 8.99
C ARG A 102 7.11 2.26 10.04
N GLU A 103 6.78 3.49 9.70
CA GLU A 103 6.81 4.63 10.63
C GLU A 103 5.56 4.72 11.54
N GLY A 104 4.63 3.79 11.44
CA GLY A 104 3.43 3.72 12.26
C GLY A 104 2.37 4.80 11.95
N LYS A 105 2.48 5.52 10.83
CA LYS A 105 1.52 6.59 10.47
C LYS A 105 0.08 6.09 10.33
N PHE A 106 -0.09 4.84 9.95
CA PHE A 106 -1.39 4.19 9.84
C PHE A 106 -1.95 3.66 11.16
N ALA A 107 -1.14 3.59 12.23
CA ALA A 107 -1.50 2.89 13.47
C ALA A 107 -2.80 3.39 14.09
N SER A 108 -3.04 4.70 14.13
CA SER A 108 -4.27 5.27 14.67
C SER A 108 -5.52 4.90 13.87
N SER A 109 -5.42 4.92 12.53
CA SER A 109 -6.53 4.54 11.65
C SER A 109 -6.78 3.04 11.69
N ALA A 110 -5.72 2.24 11.71
CA ALA A 110 -5.81 0.79 11.84
C ALA A 110 -6.44 0.40 13.18
N LYS A 111 -6.02 1.03 14.29
CA LYS A 111 -6.65 0.81 15.61
C LYS A 111 -8.15 1.05 15.55
N LYS A 112 -8.59 2.20 15.05
CA LYS A 112 -10.02 2.52 14.94
C LYS A 112 -10.82 1.49 14.14
N ALA A 113 -10.23 1.01 13.05
CA ALA A 113 -10.87 0.00 12.20
C ALA A 113 -10.92 -1.37 12.90
N CYS A 114 -9.85 -1.78 13.57
CA CYS A 114 -9.76 -3.06 14.27
C CYS A 114 -10.55 -3.11 15.58
N ASP A 115 -10.77 -1.95 16.24
CA ASP A 115 -11.59 -1.88 17.46
C ASP A 115 -13.08 -2.14 17.17
N ASP A 116 -13.56 -1.84 15.96
CA ASP A 116 -14.95 -2.12 15.55
C ASP A 116 -15.01 -2.64 14.09
N PRO A 117 -14.52 -3.87 13.86
CA PRO A 117 -14.48 -4.45 12.51
C PRO A 117 -15.88 -4.69 11.94
N GLY A 118 -16.90 -4.85 12.80
CA GLY A 118 -18.28 -5.05 12.38
C GLY A 118 -18.88 -3.80 11.74
N ALA A 119 -18.71 -2.63 12.36
CA ALA A 119 -19.18 -1.37 11.80
C ALA A 119 -18.45 -1.03 10.49
N ILE A 120 -17.14 -1.26 10.43
CA ILE A 120 -16.37 -1.06 9.19
C ILE A 120 -16.86 -1.96 8.07
N ARG A 121 -17.09 -3.24 8.36
CA ARG A 121 -17.66 -4.20 7.41
C ARG A 121 -18.98 -3.71 6.84
N GLU A 122 -19.93 -3.34 7.71
CA GLU A 122 -21.25 -2.85 7.31
C GLU A 122 -21.15 -1.63 6.36
N ILE A 123 -20.27 -0.68 6.69
CA ILE A 123 -20.03 0.50 5.86
C ILE A 123 -19.51 0.09 4.48
N ILE A 124 -18.49 -0.76 4.42
CA ILE A 124 -17.88 -1.20 3.15
C ILE A 124 -18.91 -1.95 2.29
N GLU A 125 -19.65 -2.90 2.87
CA GLU A 125 -20.65 -3.67 2.15
C GLU A 125 -21.77 -2.78 1.63
N ARG A 126 -22.28 -1.87 2.45
CA ARG A 126 -23.34 -0.92 2.04
C ARG A 126 -22.89 0.02 0.92
N VAL A 127 -21.67 0.56 1.00
CA VAL A 127 -21.16 1.54 0.02
C VAL A 127 -20.74 0.86 -1.28
N SER A 128 -20.07 -0.29 -1.18
CA SER A 128 -19.54 -0.98 -2.36
C SER A 128 -20.52 -1.97 -3.02
N GLY A 129 -21.59 -2.34 -2.33
CA GLY A 129 -22.52 -3.38 -2.76
C GLY A 129 -21.92 -4.78 -2.84
N ARG A 130 -20.79 -5.03 -2.18
CA ARG A 130 -20.08 -6.31 -2.16
C ARG A 130 -20.13 -6.92 -0.77
N GLU A 131 -20.46 -8.21 -0.69
CA GLU A 131 -20.27 -8.97 0.54
C GLU A 131 -18.78 -9.24 0.78
N LEU A 132 -18.34 -8.99 2.00
CA LEU A 132 -16.99 -9.34 2.46
C LEU A 132 -16.97 -10.79 3.00
N PRO A 133 -15.84 -11.51 2.89
CA PRO A 133 -15.67 -12.83 3.49
C PRO A 133 -16.06 -12.82 4.99
N LYS A 134 -16.58 -13.93 5.51
CA LYS A 134 -17.04 -14.00 6.92
C LYS A 134 -15.93 -13.76 7.93
N ASP A 135 -14.73 -14.14 7.58
CA ASP A 135 -13.48 -14.00 8.33
C ASP A 135 -12.72 -12.72 8.00
N TRP A 136 -13.34 -11.81 7.24
CA TRP A 136 -12.70 -10.53 6.90
C TRP A 136 -12.39 -9.70 8.16
N PHE A 137 -11.17 -9.17 8.20
CA PHE A 137 -10.69 -8.28 9.24
C PHE A 137 -10.01 -7.05 8.62
N PRO A 138 -10.10 -5.85 9.23
CA PRO A 138 -9.57 -4.61 8.65
C PRO A 138 -8.05 -4.44 8.78
N TRP A 139 -7.31 -5.50 8.95
CA TRP A 139 -5.86 -5.56 8.93
C TRP A 139 -5.41 -6.84 8.25
N GLN A 140 -4.47 -6.72 7.31
CA GLN A 140 -3.82 -7.82 6.64
C GLN A 140 -2.40 -7.95 7.22
N PRO A 141 -2.15 -8.89 8.14
CA PRO A 141 -0.83 -9.08 8.73
C PRO A 141 0.17 -9.60 7.71
N LEU A 142 1.47 -9.41 8.00
CA LEU A 142 2.55 -10.14 7.35
C LEU A 142 2.80 -11.45 8.10
N ASP A 143 3.03 -12.53 7.36
CA ASP A 143 3.54 -13.77 7.92
C ASP A 143 5.04 -13.66 8.29
N SER A 144 5.61 -14.75 8.80
CA SER A 144 7.03 -14.84 9.16
C SER A 144 7.98 -14.67 7.95
N LYS A 145 7.48 -14.81 6.72
CA LYS A 145 8.23 -14.66 5.46
C LYS A 145 8.02 -13.31 4.78
N GLY A 146 7.08 -12.50 5.27
CA GLY A 146 6.75 -11.18 4.72
C GLY A 146 5.62 -11.19 3.68
N SER A 147 4.82 -12.28 3.60
CA SER A 147 3.63 -12.34 2.75
C SER A 147 2.37 -11.86 3.50
N LEU A 148 1.46 -11.22 2.78
CA LEU A 148 0.13 -10.79 3.24
C LEU A 148 -0.95 -11.84 2.96
N ASP A 149 -0.63 -12.91 2.25
CA ASP A 149 -1.60 -13.88 1.75
C ASP A 149 -1.67 -15.14 2.63
N GLY A 150 -2.84 -15.79 2.65
CA GLY A 150 -3.02 -17.09 3.28
C GLY A 150 -3.15 -17.08 4.80
N LEU A 151 -3.39 -15.93 5.41
CA LEU A 151 -3.51 -15.78 6.86
C LEU A 151 -4.96 -15.68 7.30
N THR A 152 -5.29 -16.36 8.39
CA THR A 152 -6.57 -16.24 9.10
C THR A 152 -6.35 -15.54 10.43
N ILE A 153 -7.13 -14.50 10.71
CA ILE A 153 -7.05 -13.76 11.97
C ILE A 153 -7.69 -14.59 13.07
N THR A 154 -6.92 -14.82 14.13
CA THR A 154 -7.35 -15.62 15.31
C THR A 154 -7.59 -14.75 16.55
N GLY A 155 -7.12 -13.50 16.55
CA GLY A 155 -7.34 -12.58 17.65
C GLY A 155 -6.80 -11.17 17.38
N TYR A 156 -7.24 -10.25 18.22
CA TYR A 156 -6.76 -8.86 18.21
C TYR A 156 -6.72 -8.30 19.63
N GLU A 157 -5.56 -7.77 19.98
CA GLU A 157 -5.36 -6.96 21.21
C GLU A 157 -4.31 -5.88 20.84
N TYR A 158 -4.78 -4.64 20.70
CA TYR A 158 -3.90 -3.57 20.21
C TYR A 158 -2.60 -3.45 21.01
N PRO A 159 -1.45 -3.38 20.34
CA PRO A 159 -1.26 -3.20 18.90
C PRO A 159 -1.15 -4.51 18.09
N LEU A 160 -1.41 -5.66 18.67
CA LEU A 160 -1.14 -6.97 18.10
C LEU A 160 -2.36 -7.56 17.42
N VAL A 161 -2.15 -8.10 16.22
CA VAL A 161 -3.09 -8.93 15.46
C VAL A 161 -2.51 -10.35 15.39
N MET A 162 -3.20 -11.31 15.98
CA MET A 162 -2.82 -12.72 15.97
C MET A 162 -3.38 -13.40 14.73
N TRP A 163 -2.59 -14.29 14.13
CA TRP A 163 -2.96 -15.00 12.92
C TRP A 163 -2.47 -16.44 12.92
N THR A 164 -3.08 -17.25 12.06
CA THR A 164 -2.64 -18.60 11.72
C THR A 164 -2.56 -18.71 10.21
N ASP A 165 -1.49 -19.33 9.69
CA ASP A 165 -1.36 -19.63 8.26
C ASP A 165 -2.05 -20.95 7.86
N GLN A 166 -2.06 -21.24 6.55
CA GLN A 166 -2.66 -22.46 5.99
C GLN A 166 -1.93 -23.76 6.40
N TYR A 167 -0.74 -23.65 6.99
CA TYR A 167 0.05 -24.81 7.47
C TYR A 167 -0.07 -25.00 8.97
N GLY A 168 -0.81 -24.12 9.68
CA GLY A 168 -1.01 -24.17 11.12
C GLY A 168 0.08 -23.43 11.92
N GLU A 169 0.95 -22.69 11.26
CA GLU A 169 1.88 -21.77 11.96
C GLU A 169 1.08 -20.61 12.56
N ASN A 170 1.36 -20.30 13.82
CA ASN A 170 0.74 -19.16 14.50
C ASN A 170 1.74 -18.03 14.66
N GLY A 171 1.27 -16.81 14.46
CA GLY A 171 2.09 -15.62 14.63
C GLY A 171 1.28 -14.41 15.08
N GLN A 172 1.98 -13.30 15.17
CA GLN A 172 1.38 -12.01 15.48
C GLN A 172 2.05 -10.91 14.66
N SER A 173 1.32 -9.87 14.36
CA SER A 173 1.83 -8.66 13.70
C SER A 173 1.53 -7.42 14.54
N ASP A 174 2.50 -6.51 14.62
CA ASP A 174 2.38 -5.25 15.35
C ASP A 174 1.98 -4.13 14.39
N ILE A 175 0.78 -3.61 14.56
CA ILE A 175 0.23 -2.51 13.77
C ILE A 175 1.14 -1.28 13.82
N THR A 176 1.76 -0.99 14.96
CA THR A 176 2.60 0.21 15.14
C THR A 176 3.92 0.14 14.41
N LYS A 177 4.37 -1.07 14.08
CA LYS A 177 5.60 -1.32 13.31
C LYS A 177 5.35 -1.50 11.82
N GLY A 178 4.06 -1.46 11.39
CA GLY A 178 3.69 -1.70 10.01
C GLY A 178 3.93 -3.14 9.55
N GLU A 179 3.80 -4.10 10.46
CA GLU A 179 3.90 -5.54 10.17
C GLU A 179 2.63 -6.07 9.51
N GLY A 180 2.14 -5.34 8.52
CA GLY A 180 0.92 -5.60 7.77
C GLY A 180 0.41 -4.33 7.12
N LYS A 181 -0.83 -4.36 6.62
CA LYS A 181 -1.48 -3.20 6.03
C LYS A 181 -2.99 -3.21 6.17
N LEU A 182 -3.61 -2.05 6.01
CA LEU A 182 -5.05 -1.91 5.83
C LEU A 182 -5.47 -2.43 4.44
N PRO A 183 -6.65 -3.04 4.29
CA PRO A 183 -7.27 -3.25 3.00
C PRO A 183 -7.38 -1.93 2.23
N TRP A 184 -7.27 -1.98 0.90
CA TRP A 184 -7.22 -0.78 0.04
C TRP A 184 -8.30 0.27 0.35
N ARG A 185 -9.55 -0.14 0.62
CA ARG A 185 -10.66 0.78 0.91
C ARG A 185 -10.50 1.55 2.23
N LEU A 186 -9.67 1.08 3.14
CA LEU A 186 -9.34 1.75 4.40
C LEU A 186 -7.98 2.46 4.33
N ASP A 187 -7.01 1.86 3.63
CA ASP A 187 -5.70 2.45 3.39
C ASP A 187 -5.83 3.83 2.74
N TRP A 188 -6.61 3.90 1.68
CA TRP A 188 -6.74 5.09 0.89
C TRP A 188 -7.25 6.31 1.67
N PRO A 189 -8.43 6.31 2.32
CA PRO A 189 -8.87 7.47 3.10
C PRO A 189 -8.00 7.72 4.35
N ALA A 190 -7.38 6.68 4.94
CA ALA A 190 -6.51 6.84 6.11
C ALA A 190 -5.31 7.76 5.83
N LYS A 191 -4.70 7.65 4.63
CA LYS A 191 -3.53 8.47 4.27
C LYS A 191 -3.85 9.95 4.03
N TRP A 192 -5.10 10.31 3.81
CA TRP A 192 -5.48 11.72 3.66
C TRP A 192 -5.23 12.53 4.93
N GLY A 193 -5.58 11.97 6.09
CA GLY A 193 -5.46 12.66 7.38
C GLY A 193 -4.00 13.01 7.72
N PHE A 194 -3.14 12.03 7.77
CA PHE A 194 -1.75 12.27 8.19
C PHE A 194 -0.86 12.90 7.11
N ASN A 195 -1.26 12.84 5.83
CA ASN A 195 -0.57 13.54 4.74
C ASN A 195 -1.15 14.92 4.43
N ASN A 196 -2.21 15.36 5.15
CA ASN A 196 -2.90 16.63 4.91
C ASN A 196 -3.37 16.79 3.47
N ILE A 197 -3.90 15.72 2.86
CA ILE A 197 -4.45 15.77 1.51
C ILE A 197 -5.75 16.56 1.52
N THR A 198 -5.80 17.67 0.80
CA THR A 198 -6.98 18.54 0.69
C THR A 198 -7.77 18.30 -0.59
N CYS A 199 -7.13 17.75 -1.61
CA CYS A 199 -7.76 17.46 -2.89
C CYS A 199 -7.04 16.28 -3.55
N GLU A 200 -7.81 15.26 -3.93
CA GLU A 200 -7.34 14.16 -4.77
C GLU A 200 -8.29 14.01 -5.95
N PRO A 201 -7.81 14.20 -7.20
CA PRO A 201 -8.64 14.04 -8.37
C PRO A 201 -8.83 12.55 -8.71
N PHE A 202 -10.07 12.14 -8.88
CA PHE A 202 -10.43 10.77 -9.25
C PHE A 202 -10.94 10.66 -10.67
N GLY A 203 -10.69 9.51 -11.28
CA GLY A 203 -11.44 9.08 -12.45
C GLY A 203 -12.85 8.61 -12.06
N LYS A 204 -13.76 8.55 -13.04
CA LYS A 204 -15.14 8.03 -12.85
C LYS A 204 -15.21 6.61 -12.27
N ASP A 205 -14.15 5.83 -12.45
CA ASP A 205 -14.09 4.44 -12.06
C ASP A 205 -13.78 4.25 -10.55
N HIS A 206 -13.46 5.34 -9.84
CA HIS A 206 -13.19 5.35 -8.41
C HIS A 206 -14.40 5.76 -7.56
N GLY A 207 -15.52 6.11 -8.18
CA GLY A 207 -16.71 6.61 -7.50
C GLY A 207 -17.42 5.63 -6.57
N ALA A 208 -16.96 4.36 -6.51
CA ALA A 208 -17.47 3.31 -5.63
C ALA A 208 -16.47 2.90 -4.52
N ALA A 209 -15.44 3.70 -4.30
CA ALA A 209 -14.44 3.45 -3.26
C ALA A 209 -14.80 4.14 -1.96
#